data_e1997f752340f75738c43f151314ad96
#
_entry.id   e1997f752340f75738c43f151314ad96
#
_cell.length_a   1.000
_cell.length_b   1.000
_cell.length_c   1.000
_cell.angle_alpha   90.00
_cell.angle_beta   90.00
_cell.angle_gamma   90.00
#
_symmetry.space_group_name_H-M   'P 1'
#
loop_
_entity.id
_entity.type
_entity.pdbx_description
1 polymer ?
#
loop_
_entity_poly.entity_id
_entity_poly.type
_entity_poly.pdbx_seq_one_letter_code
_entity_poly.pdbx_strand_id
1 'polypeptide(L)'
;YGYKYPYLSGGFSDSDFEFFDDGSMIWFLRSTWMGSTGFEWAPMYFSRSYDGGKSWSDPEIFSDCGVLPRLCRLECGVTLLCYARPGMYLAAFDSKNGEKIGETLCIIEPCDRSRLANEKVEKPTWHQWDGQCGNPEIIPIGYNTALLFYGDFYYPDENGVKRKTILCRKITVEK
;
A
#
# COMPACT_ATOMS: atom_id res chain seq x y z
N TYR A 1 -9.29 -17.16 -13.57
CA TYR A 1 -8.67 -16.64 -12.32
C TYR A 1 -9.68 -16.57 -11.16
N GLY A 2 -10.96 -16.20 -11.39
CA GLY A 2 -11.95 -15.96 -10.33
C GLY A 2 -12.28 -17.13 -9.40
N TYR A 3 -12.06 -18.38 -9.82
CA TYR A 3 -12.30 -19.54 -8.96
C TYR A 3 -11.12 -19.89 -8.05
N LYS A 4 -9.90 -19.59 -8.47
CA LYS A 4 -8.68 -19.83 -7.69
C LYS A 4 -8.44 -18.73 -6.65
N TYR A 5 -8.91 -17.52 -6.95
CA TYR A 5 -8.73 -16.34 -6.12
C TYR A 5 -10.08 -15.63 -5.90
N PRO A 6 -10.83 -15.98 -4.86
CA PRO A 6 -12.21 -15.50 -4.64
C PRO A 6 -12.32 -13.96 -4.52
N TYR A 7 -11.24 -13.29 -4.16
CA TYR A 7 -11.19 -11.82 -4.05
C TYR A 7 -10.90 -11.11 -5.38
N LEU A 8 -10.74 -11.85 -6.47
CA LEU A 8 -10.40 -11.31 -7.80
C LEU A 8 -11.59 -11.23 -8.75
N SER A 9 -12.82 -11.13 -8.24
CA SER A 9 -14.00 -10.99 -9.10
C SER A 9 -13.93 -9.75 -10.01
N GLY A 10 -13.21 -8.69 -9.58
CA GLY A 10 -12.94 -7.47 -10.35
C GLY A 10 -11.54 -7.42 -10.98
N GLY A 11 -10.72 -8.47 -10.82
CA GLY A 11 -9.34 -8.50 -11.29
C GLY A 11 -8.36 -7.72 -10.41
N PHE A 12 -7.19 -7.44 -10.96
CA PHE A 12 -6.17 -6.59 -10.34
C PHE A 12 -6.24 -5.16 -10.89
N SER A 13 -5.94 -4.20 -10.04
CA SER A 13 -5.78 -2.77 -10.39
C SER A 13 -4.59 -2.19 -9.63
N ASP A 14 -4.27 -0.93 -9.84
CA ASP A 14 -3.21 -0.19 -9.13
C ASP A 14 -2.05 -1.11 -8.72
N SER A 15 -1.04 -1.14 -9.51
CA SER A 15 0.10 -2.03 -9.28
C SER A 15 1.41 -1.27 -9.41
N ASP A 16 2.46 -1.82 -8.80
CA ASP A 16 3.82 -1.35 -8.97
C ASP A 16 4.80 -2.53 -8.91
N PHE A 17 5.95 -2.39 -9.55
CA PHE A 17 6.96 -3.46 -9.62
C PHE A 17 8.36 -2.89 -9.49
N GLU A 18 9.31 -3.73 -9.06
CA GLU A 18 10.72 -3.38 -8.92
C GLU A 18 11.61 -4.53 -9.40
N PHE A 19 12.81 -4.15 -9.88
CA PHE A 19 13.89 -5.06 -10.24
C PHE A 19 14.91 -5.14 -9.10
N PHE A 20 15.46 -6.33 -8.88
CA PHE A 20 16.53 -6.56 -7.93
C PHE A 20 17.87 -6.83 -8.62
N ASP A 21 18.97 -6.73 -7.88
CA ASP A 21 20.32 -6.86 -8.45
C ASP A 21 20.62 -8.25 -9.00
N ASP A 22 19.94 -9.27 -8.51
CA ASP A 22 20.02 -10.66 -9.02
C ASP A 22 19.23 -10.89 -10.32
N GLY A 23 18.57 -9.85 -10.84
CA GLY A 23 17.73 -9.89 -12.03
C GLY A 23 16.32 -10.39 -11.79
N SER A 24 15.95 -10.73 -10.56
CA SER A 24 14.58 -11.05 -10.20
C SER A 24 13.72 -9.77 -10.13
N MET A 25 12.40 -9.96 -10.20
CA MET A 25 11.42 -8.89 -10.11
C MET A 25 10.34 -9.26 -9.12
N ILE A 26 9.77 -8.26 -8.46
CA ILE A 26 8.54 -8.39 -7.69
C ILE A 26 7.48 -7.43 -8.23
N TRP A 27 6.25 -7.88 -8.28
CA TRP A 27 5.10 -7.09 -8.70
C TRP A 27 4.03 -7.14 -7.64
N PHE A 28 3.68 -6.01 -7.05
CA PHE A 28 2.59 -5.87 -6.10
C PHE A 28 1.30 -5.49 -6.82
N LEU A 29 0.21 -6.16 -6.44
CA LEU A 29 -1.05 -6.16 -7.16
C LEU A 29 -2.19 -5.88 -6.18
N ARG A 30 -2.87 -4.75 -6.35
CA ARG A 30 -4.12 -4.52 -5.65
C ARG A 30 -5.19 -5.44 -6.23
N SER A 31 -5.85 -6.22 -5.41
CA SER A 31 -7.06 -6.92 -5.84
C SER A 31 -8.28 -6.00 -5.75
N THR A 32 -9.26 -6.27 -6.61
CA THR A 32 -10.52 -5.56 -6.61
C THR A 32 -11.64 -6.55 -6.34
N TRP A 33 -12.30 -6.40 -5.21
CA TRP A 33 -13.47 -7.20 -4.89
C TRP A 33 -14.73 -6.41 -5.19
N MET A 34 -15.58 -6.92 -6.06
CA MET A 34 -16.85 -6.31 -6.46
C MET A 34 -18.01 -6.68 -5.53
N GLY A 35 -17.72 -7.21 -4.35
CA GLY A 35 -18.72 -7.55 -3.34
C GLY A 35 -19.34 -6.30 -2.68
N SER A 36 -20.46 -6.49 -1.99
CA SER A 36 -21.30 -5.43 -1.42
C SER A 36 -20.70 -4.70 -0.22
N THR A 37 -19.50 -5.05 0.23
CA THR A 37 -18.93 -4.59 1.50
C THR A 37 -17.75 -3.64 1.38
N GLY A 38 -17.41 -3.19 0.18
CA GLY A 38 -16.35 -2.20 -0.03
C GLY A 38 -15.01 -2.77 -0.50
N PHE A 39 -14.18 -1.88 -1.03
CA PHE A 39 -12.92 -2.19 -1.68
C PHE A 39 -11.72 -2.28 -0.72
N GLU A 40 -11.89 -1.86 0.51
CA GLU A 40 -10.81 -1.54 1.43
C GLU A 40 -10.16 -2.78 2.04
N TRP A 41 -10.92 -3.88 2.09
CA TRP A 41 -10.54 -5.11 2.78
C TRP A 41 -10.14 -6.24 1.85
N ALA A 42 -9.95 -5.94 0.56
CA ALA A 42 -9.45 -6.91 -0.38
C ALA A 42 -7.94 -7.12 -0.16
N PRO A 43 -7.45 -8.37 -0.17
CA PRO A 43 -6.03 -8.64 -0.01
C PRO A 43 -5.19 -7.98 -1.10
N MET A 44 -4.00 -7.54 -0.74
CA MET A 44 -2.96 -7.18 -1.69
C MET A 44 -2.11 -8.42 -1.99
N TYR A 45 -1.84 -8.65 -3.26
CA TYR A 45 -1.06 -9.77 -3.75
C TYR A 45 0.31 -9.33 -4.24
N PHE A 46 1.20 -10.27 -4.39
CA PHE A 46 2.44 -10.11 -5.13
C PHE A 46 2.69 -11.31 -6.04
N SER A 47 3.51 -11.10 -7.06
CA SER A 47 4.01 -12.12 -7.96
C SER A 47 5.49 -11.86 -8.22
N ARG A 48 6.25 -12.91 -8.53
CA ARG A 48 7.69 -12.82 -8.82
C ARG A 48 8.02 -13.32 -10.21
N SER A 49 9.02 -12.70 -10.82
CA SER A 49 9.64 -13.17 -12.04
C SER A 49 11.13 -13.36 -11.81
N TYR A 50 11.68 -14.41 -12.42
CA TYR A 50 13.12 -14.75 -12.38
C TYR A 50 13.74 -14.82 -13.78
N ASP A 51 13.02 -14.34 -14.78
CA ASP A 51 13.42 -14.40 -16.20
C ASP A 51 13.23 -13.06 -16.94
N GLY A 52 13.29 -11.97 -16.19
CA GLY A 52 13.16 -10.61 -16.71
C GLY A 52 11.73 -10.28 -17.15
N GLY A 53 10.73 -10.80 -16.45
CA GLY A 53 9.32 -10.51 -16.66
C GLY A 53 8.64 -11.34 -17.76
N LYS A 54 9.32 -12.36 -18.31
CA LYS A 54 8.73 -13.24 -19.35
C LYS A 54 7.71 -14.21 -18.76
N SER A 55 7.95 -14.68 -17.55
CA SER A 55 7.02 -15.48 -16.78
C SER A 55 6.91 -14.97 -15.33
N TRP A 56 5.79 -15.25 -14.71
CA TRP A 56 5.47 -14.79 -13.36
C TRP A 56 4.91 -15.94 -12.54
N SER A 57 5.25 -15.96 -11.25
CA SER A 57 4.66 -16.92 -10.31
C SER A 57 3.14 -16.70 -10.21
N ASP A 58 2.43 -17.72 -9.71
CA ASP A 58 1.06 -17.50 -9.26
C ASP A 58 1.04 -16.39 -8.19
N PRO A 59 0.06 -15.48 -8.22
CA PRO A 59 -0.05 -14.44 -7.21
C PRO A 59 -0.28 -15.01 -5.81
N GLU A 60 0.48 -14.50 -4.84
CA GLU A 60 0.38 -14.84 -3.43
C GLU A 60 -0.11 -13.65 -2.62
N ILE A 61 -0.80 -13.88 -1.50
CA ILE A 61 -1.25 -12.82 -0.60
C ILE A 61 -0.03 -12.25 0.13
N PHE A 62 0.18 -10.94 -0.03
CA PHE A 62 1.19 -10.19 0.72
C PHE A 62 0.62 -9.63 2.03
N SER A 63 -0.60 -9.13 1.98
CA SER A 63 -1.29 -8.51 3.11
C SER A 63 -2.79 -8.72 2.96
N ASP A 64 -3.50 -8.86 4.08
CA ASP A 64 -4.95 -9.03 4.11
C ASP A 64 -5.72 -7.79 3.63
N CYS A 65 -5.03 -6.68 3.47
CA CYS A 65 -5.57 -5.43 2.96
C CYS A 65 -4.48 -4.65 2.22
N GLY A 66 -4.87 -3.67 1.46
CA GLY A 66 -3.93 -2.72 0.85
C GLY A 66 -4.34 -2.28 -0.54
N VAL A 67 -4.07 -1.01 -0.80
CA VAL A 67 -4.31 -0.39 -2.10
C VAL A 67 -3.12 0.50 -2.48
N LEU A 68 -2.96 0.75 -3.76
CA LEU A 68 -1.98 1.69 -4.30
C LEU A 68 -0.55 1.39 -3.80
N PRO A 69 -0.02 0.17 -4.02
CA PRO A 69 1.37 -0.10 -3.72
C PRO A 69 2.29 0.85 -4.48
N ARG A 70 3.36 1.30 -3.83
CA ARG A 70 4.44 2.09 -4.43
C ARG A 70 5.77 1.61 -3.91
N LEU A 71 6.70 1.39 -4.82
CA LEU A 71 8.04 0.93 -4.53
C LEU A 71 9.05 2.07 -4.70
N CYS A 72 10.07 2.07 -3.87
CA CYS A 72 11.13 3.06 -3.89
C CYS A 72 12.46 2.40 -3.53
N ARG A 73 13.36 2.31 -4.49
CA ARG A 73 14.70 1.78 -4.26
C ARG A 73 15.62 2.88 -3.75
N LEU A 74 16.34 2.58 -2.66
CA LEU A 74 17.35 3.46 -2.06
C LEU A 74 18.75 2.96 -2.42
N GLU A 75 19.71 3.90 -2.51
CA GLU A 75 21.11 3.58 -2.80
C GLU A 75 21.79 2.75 -1.69
N CYS A 76 21.27 2.78 -0.46
CA CYS A 76 21.76 1.95 0.64
C CYS A 76 21.45 0.45 0.47
N GLY A 77 20.82 0.04 -0.62
CA GLY A 77 20.50 -1.36 -0.92
C GLY A 77 19.22 -1.86 -0.26
N VAL A 78 18.30 -0.96 0.04
CA VAL A 78 16.95 -1.27 0.54
C VAL A 78 15.90 -0.74 -0.43
N THR A 79 14.95 -1.59 -0.77
CA THR A 79 13.75 -1.22 -1.51
C THR A 79 12.57 -1.12 -0.55
N LEU A 80 11.94 0.05 -0.48
CA LEU A 80 10.77 0.30 0.34
C LEU A 80 9.49 0.07 -0.47
N LEU A 81 8.50 -0.55 0.15
CA LEU A 81 7.12 -0.63 -0.35
C LEU A 81 6.22 0.13 0.59
N CYS A 82 5.50 1.13 0.10
CA CYS A 82 4.40 1.72 0.85
C CYS A 82 3.06 1.35 0.20
N TYR A 83 2.02 1.21 1.02
CA TYR A 83 0.65 0.98 0.58
C TYR A 83 -0.33 1.49 1.63
N ALA A 84 -1.55 1.76 1.19
CA ALA A 84 -2.56 2.38 2.04
C ALA A 84 -3.78 1.49 2.24
N ARG A 85 -4.62 1.91 3.15
CA ARG A 85 -5.93 1.35 3.53
C ARG A 85 -5.88 -0.03 4.18
N PRO A 86 -6.50 -0.07 5.38
CA PRO A 86 -7.21 1.05 6.02
C PRO A 86 -6.30 2.09 6.67
N GLY A 87 -5.03 1.78 6.91
CA GLY A 87 -3.99 2.66 7.43
C GLY A 87 -2.96 3.04 6.37
N MET A 88 -1.75 3.33 6.83
CA MET A 88 -0.55 3.50 5.99
C MET A 88 0.52 2.53 6.45
N TYR A 89 1.05 1.76 5.54
CA TYR A 89 1.98 0.67 5.81
C TYR A 89 3.27 0.84 5.03
N LEU A 90 4.36 0.37 5.63
CA LEU A 90 5.68 0.39 5.03
C LEU A 90 6.35 -0.97 5.25
N ALA A 91 6.83 -1.58 4.18
CA ALA A 91 7.65 -2.78 4.20
C ALA A 91 9.01 -2.50 3.54
N ALA A 92 10.02 -3.27 3.89
CA ALA A 92 11.36 -3.16 3.34
C ALA A 92 11.81 -4.49 2.73
N PHE A 93 12.61 -4.41 1.67
CA PHE A 93 13.19 -5.55 0.96
C PHE A 93 14.67 -5.31 0.70
N ASP A 94 15.46 -6.38 0.72
CA ASP A 94 16.85 -6.32 0.25
C ASP A 94 16.86 -6.10 -1.27
N SER A 95 17.49 -5.01 -1.72
CA SER A 95 17.58 -4.68 -3.14
C SER A 95 18.42 -5.68 -3.95
N LYS A 96 19.15 -6.59 -3.30
CA LYS A 96 19.91 -7.63 -3.99
C LYS A 96 19.02 -8.73 -4.57
N ASN A 97 18.04 -9.20 -3.80
CA ASN A 97 17.27 -10.41 -4.11
C ASN A 97 15.77 -10.30 -3.81
N GLY A 98 15.32 -9.15 -3.32
CA GLY A 98 13.91 -8.93 -3.00
C GLY A 98 13.41 -9.70 -1.78
N GLU A 99 14.29 -10.19 -0.91
CA GLU A 99 13.87 -10.76 0.37
C GLU A 99 13.32 -9.69 1.30
N LYS A 100 12.20 -9.98 1.95
CA LYS A 100 11.58 -9.06 2.89
C LYS A 100 12.46 -8.90 4.13
N ILE A 101 12.72 -7.67 4.54
CA ILE A 101 13.48 -7.30 5.74
C ILE A 101 12.50 -6.97 6.87
N GLY A 102 12.52 -7.79 7.92
CA GLY A 102 11.72 -7.55 9.12
C GLY A 102 10.21 -7.54 8.89
N GLU A 103 9.50 -6.90 9.80
CA GLU A 103 8.04 -6.81 9.76
C GLU A 103 7.56 -5.59 8.96
N THR A 104 6.32 -5.65 8.51
CA THR A 104 5.66 -4.48 7.93
C THR A 104 5.27 -3.51 9.06
N LEU A 105 5.67 -2.27 8.92
CA LEU A 105 5.36 -1.21 9.87
C LEU A 105 4.00 -0.58 9.54
N CYS A 106 3.15 -0.41 10.56
CA CYS A 106 1.98 0.44 10.46
C CYS A 106 2.40 1.88 10.86
N ILE A 107 2.43 2.80 9.87
CA ILE A 107 2.81 4.19 10.09
C ILE A 107 1.64 5.02 10.61
N ILE A 108 0.44 4.71 10.14
CA ILE A 108 -0.81 5.30 10.57
C ILE A 108 -1.80 4.18 10.80
N GLU A 109 -2.28 4.10 12.04
CA GLU A 109 -3.27 3.12 12.43
C GLU A 109 -4.58 3.29 11.65
N PRO A 110 -5.25 2.19 11.29
CA PRO A 110 -6.58 2.24 10.73
C PRO A 110 -7.52 3.04 11.64
N CYS A 111 -8.33 3.91 11.06
CA CYS A 111 -9.39 4.54 11.85
C CYS A 111 -10.44 3.49 12.24
N ASP A 112 -10.92 3.59 13.48
CA ASP A 112 -11.99 2.74 13.96
C ASP A 112 -13.29 3.01 13.18
N ARG A 113 -13.81 1.98 12.51
CA ARG A 113 -15.09 2.04 11.77
C ARG A 113 -16.26 2.51 12.65
N SER A 114 -16.23 2.20 13.94
CA SER A 114 -17.27 2.63 14.88
C SER A 114 -17.35 4.16 14.99
N ARG A 115 -16.24 4.84 14.79
CA ARG A 115 -16.20 6.31 14.78
C ARG A 115 -16.84 6.89 13.52
N LEU A 116 -16.72 6.20 12.39
CA LEU A 116 -17.33 6.63 11.12
C LEU A 116 -18.84 6.41 11.12
N ALA A 117 -19.30 5.31 11.71
CA ALA A 117 -20.72 4.98 11.81
C ALA A 117 -21.52 5.98 12.68
N ASN A 118 -20.86 6.66 13.61
CA ASN A 118 -21.48 7.65 14.52
C ASN A 118 -21.42 9.09 14.01
N GLU A 119 -20.58 9.37 13.02
CA GLU A 119 -20.62 10.65 12.32
C GLU A 119 -21.77 10.59 11.32
N LYS A 120 -22.85 11.36 11.58
CA LYS A 120 -23.97 11.53 10.64
C LYS A 120 -23.44 12.13 9.34
N VAL A 121 -23.09 11.25 8.43
CA VAL A 121 -22.77 11.65 7.06
C VAL A 121 -24.10 11.69 6.33
N GLU A 122 -24.57 12.86 6.00
CA GLU A 122 -25.92 13.09 5.43
C GLU A 122 -26.15 12.39 4.09
N LYS A 123 -25.11 11.96 3.39
CA LYS A 123 -25.21 11.10 2.20
C LYS A 123 -23.97 10.23 2.10
N PRO A 124 -24.11 8.90 1.96
CA PRO A 124 -23.00 8.05 1.57
C PRO A 124 -22.56 8.49 0.17
N THR A 125 -21.47 9.22 0.12
CA THR A 125 -20.79 9.49 -1.14
C THR A 125 -19.73 8.39 -1.33
N TRP A 126 -19.39 8.09 -2.56
CA TRP A 126 -18.29 7.18 -2.91
C TRP A 126 -16.93 7.61 -2.29
N HIS A 127 -16.87 8.75 -1.62
CA HIS A 127 -15.75 9.25 -0.83
C HIS A 127 -15.71 8.72 0.62
N GLN A 128 -16.73 8.03 1.06
CA GLN A 128 -16.73 7.33 2.35
C GLN A 128 -15.97 6.05 2.26
N TRP A 129 -14.71 6.18 1.99
CA TRP A 129 -13.82 5.06 2.03
C TRP A 129 -13.41 4.88 3.48
N ASP A 130 -13.71 3.71 4.02
CA ASP A 130 -13.43 3.33 5.40
C ASP A 130 -11.93 3.24 5.71
N GLY A 131 -11.13 4.08 5.11
CA GLY A 131 -9.70 4.12 5.27
C GLY A 131 -9.24 5.52 5.61
N GLN A 132 -8.36 5.63 6.57
CA GLN A 132 -7.80 6.90 6.99
C GLN A 132 -6.89 7.50 5.92
N CYS A 133 -6.19 6.66 5.15
CA CYS A 133 -5.14 7.07 4.25
C CYS A 133 -5.37 6.61 2.81
N GLY A 134 -4.82 7.34 1.87
CA GLY A 134 -4.89 6.98 0.47
C GLY A 134 -3.83 7.66 -0.40
N ASN A 135 -3.69 7.14 -1.60
CA ASN A 135 -2.81 7.69 -2.64
C ASN A 135 -1.38 7.93 -2.15
N PRO A 136 -0.68 6.90 -1.62
CA PRO A 136 0.70 7.06 -1.24
C PRO A 136 1.59 7.24 -2.47
N GLU A 137 2.66 8.01 -2.30
CA GLU A 137 3.78 8.09 -3.21
C GLU A 137 5.06 8.17 -2.39
N ILE A 138 6.11 7.49 -2.82
CA ILE A 138 7.38 7.47 -2.11
C ILE A 138 8.52 7.73 -3.10
N ILE A 139 9.37 8.69 -2.78
CA ILE A 139 10.49 9.08 -3.64
C ILE A 139 11.80 9.09 -2.87
N PRO A 140 12.92 8.63 -3.46
CA PRO A 140 14.23 8.71 -2.82
C PRO A 140 14.72 10.15 -2.84
N ILE A 141 15.31 10.61 -1.73
CA ILE A 141 15.92 11.95 -1.62
C ILE A 141 17.36 11.91 -1.11
N GLY A 142 17.91 10.75 -0.88
CA GLY A 142 19.28 10.55 -0.42
C GLY A 142 19.63 9.07 -0.33
N TYR A 143 20.86 8.79 0.04
CA TYR A 143 21.44 7.45 0.09
C TYR A 143 20.54 6.41 0.80
N ASN A 144 20.01 6.78 1.97
CA ASN A 144 19.15 5.92 2.80
C ASN A 144 17.83 6.59 3.19
N THR A 145 17.39 7.60 2.44
CA THR A 145 16.28 8.46 2.84
C THR A 145 15.29 8.64 1.71
N ALA A 146 14.01 8.55 2.05
CA ALA A 146 12.87 8.81 1.14
C ALA A 146 11.90 9.81 1.75
N LEU A 147 11.09 10.45 0.91
CA LEU A 147 9.88 11.17 1.30
C LEU A 147 8.66 10.32 0.92
N LEU A 148 7.80 10.10 1.90
CA LEU A 148 6.51 9.45 1.74
C LEU A 148 5.40 10.51 1.79
N PHE A 149 4.66 10.65 0.68
CA PHE A 149 3.48 11.50 0.58
C PHE A 149 2.23 10.63 0.63
N TYR A 150 1.19 11.10 1.33
CA TYR A 150 -0.08 10.39 1.41
C TYR A 150 -1.22 11.32 1.80
N GLY A 151 -2.44 10.94 1.41
CA GLY A 151 -3.65 11.61 1.87
C GLY A 151 -4.11 11.06 3.22
N ASP A 152 -4.28 11.90 4.22
CA ASP A 152 -5.05 11.59 5.42
C ASP A 152 -6.43 12.24 5.29
N PHE A 153 -7.50 11.44 5.39
CA PHE A 153 -8.85 11.91 5.15
C PHE A 153 -9.51 12.49 6.39
N TYR A 154 -8.89 12.32 7.56
CA TYR A 154 -9.43 12.70 8.85
C TYR A 154 -8.44 13.52 9.70
N TYR A 155 -7.47 14.16 9.05
CA TYR A 155 -6.51 15.01 9.74
C TYR A 155 -7.21 16.22 10.38
N PRO A 156 -7.08 16.42 11.71
CA PRO A 156 -7.71 17.57 12.38
C PRO A 156 -6.97 18.87 12.03
N ASP A 157 -7.73 19.89 11.68
CA ASP A 157 -7.21 21.26 11.60
C ASP A 157 -7.01 21.86 13.00
N GLU A 158 -6.59 23.13 13.08
CA GLU A 158 -6.34 23.85 14.33
C GLU A 158 -7.58 23.97 15.25
N ASN A 159 -8.77 23.83 14.69
CA ASN A 159 -10.05 23.84 15.42
C ASN A 159 -10.57 22.41 15.71
N GLY A 160 -9.79 21.38 15.38
CA GLY A 160 -10.20 19.99 15.54
C GLY A 160 -11.16 19.47 14.47
N VAL A 161 -11.43 20.27 13.42
CA VAL A 161 -12.29 19.87 12.32
C VAL A 161 -11.50 18.94 11.38
N LYS A 162 -12.01 17.75 11.16
CA LYS A 162 -11.36 16.75 10.29
C LYS A 162 -11.42 17.20 8.82
N ARG A 163 -10.26 17.13 8.17
CA ARG A 163 -10.11 17.54 6.78
C ARG A 163 -9.26 16.52 6.01
N LYS A 164 -9.57 16.40 4.73
CA LYS A 164 -8.70 15.69 3.81
C LYS A 164 -7.45 16.53 3.57
N THR A 165 -6.31 16.00 3.97
CA THR A 165 -5.01 16.69 3.94
C THR A 165 -3.97 15.81 3.26
N ILE A 166 -3.04 16.41 2.53
CA ILE A 166 -1.85 15.71 2.05
C ILE A 166 -0.73 15.92 3.07
N LEU A 167 -0.17 14.83 3.54
CA LEU A 167 0.93 14.83 4.49
C LEU A 167 2.21 14.30 3.82
N CYS A 168 3.34 14.71 4.37
CA CYS A 168 4.65 14.23 3.97
C CYS A 168 5.42 13.75 5.19
N ARG A 169 6.05 12.57 5.10
CA ARG A 169 6.95 12.04 6.12
C ARG A 169 8.32 11.72 5.52
N LYS A 170 9.37 12.06 6.25
CA LYS A 170 10.71 11.60 5.97
C LYS A 170 10.90 10.20 6.55
N ILE A 171 11.33 9.28 5.72
CA ILE A 171 11.68 7.90 6.07
C ILE A 171 13.19 7.76 5.97
N THR A 172 13.84 7.29 7.01
CA THR A 172 15.28 6.99 7.01
C THR A 172 15.49 5.53 7.37
N VAL A 173 16.30 4.83 6.57
CA VAL A 173 16.72 3.45 6.85
C VAL A 173 18.02 3.49 7.63
N GLU A 174 18.02 2.91 8.82
CA GLU A 174 19.21 2.70 9.65
C GLU A 174 19.60 1.21 9.57
N LYS A 175 20.90 0.96 9.42
CA LYS A 175 21.47 -0.40 9.39
C LYS A 175 22.00 -0.77 10.75
#